data_27af25eb7bcdb37290283867ba1af028
#
_entry.id   27af25eb7bcdb37290283867ba1af028
#
_cell.length_a   1.000
_cell.length_b   1.000
_cell.length_c   1.000
_cell.angle_alpha   90.00
_cell.angle_beta   90.00
_cell.angle_gamma   90.00
#
_symmetry.space_group_name_H-M   'P 1'
#
loop_
_entity.id
_entity.type
_entity.pdbx_description
1 polymer ?
#
loop_
_entity_poly.entity_id
_entity_poly.type
_entity_poly.pdbx_seq_one_letter_code
_entity_poly.pdbx_strand_id
1 'polypeptide(L)'
;LGITLIYYYICAFFKKLSIYPLLAFIFFSGLDIIGVYMRNNDMSGLTNHEHIDFWCGIAQYSSMSTLLFWVFNQAIYAWLILCIIFAQKDNRHIVFIWSLAMINATFPFVGMIPFVIYKMIKNNRQKPGAFKERIPLFFKGVCTIENIFAGGFVGIISFIYLIGNISAQKVNPTLSSQVYST
;
A
#
# COMPACT_ATOMS: atom_id res chain seq x y z
N LEU A 1 12.22 12.86 -9.40
CA LEU A 1 12.23 13.35 -8.02
C LEU A 1 11.66 12.29 -7.04
N GLY A 2 10.43 11.76 -7.25
CA GLY A 2 9.81 10.79 -6.34
C GLY A 2 10.65 9.54 -6.09
N ILE A 3 11.12 8.89 -7.14
CA ILE A 3 11.96 7.68 -7.05
C ILE A 3 13.29 7.99 -6.35
N THR A 4 13.88 9.15 -6.60
CA THR A 4 15.12 9.58 -5.92
C THR A 4 14.92 9.73 -4.43
N LEU A 5 13.78 10.30 -4.00
CA LEU A 5 13.43 10.42 -2.58
C LEU A 5 13.20 9.05 -1.95
N ILE A 6 12.49 8.16 -2.62
CA ILE A 6 12.26 6.78 -2.13
C ILE A 6 13.59 6.07 -1.93
N TYR A 7 14.48 6.13 -2.92
CA TYR A 7 15.83 5.56 -2.82
C TYR A 7 16.60 6.13 -1.65
N TYR A 8 16.58 7.46 -1.47
CA TYR A 8 17.20 8.11 -0.33
C TYR A 8 16.68 7.59 1.00
N TYR A 9 15.35 7.48 1.16
CA TYR A 9 14.74 6.95 2.38
C TYR A 9 15.12 5.49 2.64
N ILE A 10 15.16 4.66 1.60
CA ILE A 10 15.58 3.27 1.73
C ILE A 10 17.03 3.18 2.19
N CYS A 11 17.94 3.96 1.60
CA CYS A 11 19.33 4.01 2.00
C CYS A 11 19.51 4.53 3.44
N ALA A 12 18.73 5.56 3.83
CA ALA A 12 18.73 6.07 5.19
C ALA A 12 18.23 5.03 6.22
N PHE A 13 17.23 4.23 5.85
CA PHE A 13 16.73 3.14 6.68
C PHE A 13 17.79 2.05 6.92
N PHE A 14 18.53 1.67 5.89
CA PHE A 14 19.62 0.70 6.00
C PHE A 14 20.94 1.32 6.49
N LYS A 15 20.99 2.63 6.70
CA LYS A 15 22.20 3.38 7.11
C LYS A 15 23.41 3.14 6.19
N LYS A 16 23.17 2.78 4.95
CA LYS A 16 24.21 2.49 3.95
C LYS A 16 23.75 2.92 2.58
N LEU A 17 24.56 3.72 1.92
CA LEU A 17 24.38 4.01 0.50
C LEU A 17 24.78 2.76 -0.29
N SER A 18 23.82 2.13 -0.97
CA SER A 18 24.03 0.87 -1.68
C SER A 18 23.14 0.82 -2.91
N ILE A 19 23.64 0.25 -3.99
CA ILE A 19 22.88 0.02 -5.21
C ILE A 19 21.92 -1.18 -5.09
N TYR A 20 22.18 -2.10 -4.16
CA TYR A 20 21.38 -3.32 -4.01
C TYR A 20 19.90 -3.08 -3.74
N PRO A 21 19.48 -2.14 -2.86
CA PRO A 21 18.06 -1.82 -2.68
C PRO A 21 17.38 -1.32 -3.96
N LEU A 22 18.10 -0.56 -4.78
CA LEU A 22 17.60 -0.08 -6.07
C LEU A 22 17.43 -1.22 -7.06
N LEU A 23 18.42 -2.10 -7.17
CA LEU A 23 18.35 -3.30 -8.01
C LEU A 23 17.22 -4.23 -7.55
N ALA A 24 17.11 -4.47 -6.24
CA ALA A 24 16.01 -5.26 -5.69
C ALA A 24 14.65 -4.64 -6.01
N PHE A 25 14.51 -3.32 -5.92
CA PHE A 25 13.28 -2.61 -6.25
C PHE A 25 12.92 -2.72 -7.75
N ILE A 26 13.91 -2.58 -8.65
CA ILE A 26 13.69 -2.65 -10.10
C ILE A 26 13.36 -4.09 -10.53
N PHE A 27 14.13 -5.06 -10.03
CA PHE A 27 14.00 -6.46 -10.42
C PHE A 27 12.99 -7.25 -9.56
N PHE A 28 12.41 -6.64 -8.52
CA PHE A 28 11.36 -7.27 -7.78
C PHE A 28 10.13 -7.38 -8.68
N SER A 29 9.96 -8.56 -9.24
CA SER A 29 8.77 -8.96 -9.95
C SER A 29 8.04 -9.96 -9.06
N GLY A 30 6.72 -9.90 -9.01
CA GLY A 30 5.96 -10.99 -8.45
C GLY A 30 6.41 -12.31 -9.10
N LEU A 31 6.20 -13.42 -8.47
CA LEU A 31 6.59 -14.75 -8.99
C LEU A 31 5.75 -15.16 -10.23
N ASP A 32 5.41 -14.20 -11.08
CA ASP A 32 4.47 -14.37 -12.20
C ASP A 32 4.95 -15.42 -13.20
N ILE A 33 6.25 -15.43 -13.52
CA ILE A 33 6.83 -16.43 -14.41
C ILE A 33 6.68 -17.84 -13.83
N ILE A 34 6.90 -17.99 -12.51
CA ILE A 34 6.73 -19.26 -11.80
C ILE A 34 5.24 -19.63 -11.75
N GLY A 35 4.37 -18.64 -11.49
CA GLY A 35 2.93 -18.83 -11.47
C GLY A 35 2.37 -19.33 -12.81
N VAL A 36 2.79 -18.70 -13.92
CA VAL A 36 2.40 -19.12 -15.27
C VAL A 36 2.88 -20.54 -15.56
N TYR A 37 4.15 -20.84 -15.23
CA TYR A 37 4.70 -22.20 -15.41
C TYR A 37 3.92 -23.25 -14.58
N MET A 38 3.64 -22.96 -13.31
CA MET A 38 2.88 -23.90 -12.45
C MET A 38 1.45 -24.12 -12.91
N ARG A 39 0.81 -23.10 -13.50
CA ARG A 39 -0.56 -23.20 -13.99
C ARG A 39 -0.64 -23.98 -15.30
N ASN A 40 0.25 -23.71 -16.23
CA ASN A 40 0.19 -24.25 -17.60
C ASN A 40 1.05 -25.50 -17.81
N ASN A 41 1.92 -25.86 -16.85
CA ASN A 41 2.99 -26.86 -16.99
C ASN A 41 3.89 -26.63 -18.21
N ASP A 42 3.87 -25.43 -18.80
CA ASP A 42 4.60 -25.08 -20.00
C ASP A 42 4.92 -23.59 -20.01
N MET A 43 5.96 -23.21 -20.76
CA MET A 43 6.36 -21.82 -20.99
C MET A 43 5.58 -21.13 -22.13
N SER A 44 4.73 -21.86 -22.84
CA SER A 44 3.91 -21.30 -23.93
C SER A 44 2.99 -20.17 -23.50
N GLY A 45 2.56 -20.15 -22.24
CA GLY A 45 1.78 -19.07 -21.65
C GLY A 45 2.49 -17.72 -21.58
N LEU A 46 3.84 -17.69 -21.64
CA LEU A 46 4.62 -16.45 -21.64
C LEU A 46 4.55 -15.71 -22.97
N THR A 47 4.32 -16.43 -24.06
CA THR A 47 4.27 -15.88 -25.41
C THR A 47 2.87 -15.46 -25.86
N ASN A 48 1.84 -16.02 -25.25
CA ASN A 48 0.45 -15.83 -25.67
C ASN A 48 -0.33 -14.83 -24.83
N HIS A 49 0.22 -14.35 -23.72
CA HIS A 49 -0.45 -13.36 -22.85
C HIS A 49 0.19 -11.98 -22.97
N GLU A 50 -0.64 -10.98 -23.25
CA GLU A 50 -0.22 -9.58 -23.23
C GLU A 50 0.24 -9.13 -21.84
N HIS A 51 -0.27 -9.76 -20.78
CA HIS A 51 0.04 -9.48 -19.39
C HIS A 51 0.29 -10.77 -18.60
N ILE A 52 1.54 -11.00 -18.23
CA ILE A 52 1.97 -12.20 -17.49
C ILE A 52 1.31 -12.28 -16.10
N ASP A 53 1.00 -11.13 -15.49
CA ASP A 53 0.41 -11.00 -14.17
C ASP A 53 -1.08 -11.43 -14.09
N PHE A 54 -1.74 -11.71 -15.21
CA PHE A 54 -3.12 -12.21 -15.24
C PHE A 54 -3.27 -13.72 -14.97
N TRP A 55 -2.18 -14.44 -14.76
CA TRP A 55 -2.23 -15.89 -14.52
C TRP A 55 -3.10 -16.31 -13.33
N CYS A 56 -3.21 -15.46 -12.29
CA CYS A 56 -3.97 -15.77 -11.08
C CYS A 56 -5.48 -15.58 -11.24
N GLY A 57 -5.95 -14.74 -12.16
CA GLY A 57 -7.37 -14.50 -12.44
C GLY A 57 -8.15 -13.74 -11.36
N ILE A 58 -7.83 -13.96 -10.09
CA ILE A 58 -8.55 -13.36 -8.93
C ILE A 58 -7.84 -12.11 -8.41
N ALA A 59 -6.51 -12.15 -8.36
CA ALA A 59 -5.70 -11.06 -7.84
C ALA A 59 -4.49 -10.87 -8.74
N GLN A 60 -4.33 -9.65 -9.24
CA GLN A 60 -3.17 -9.26 -10.03
C GLN A 60 -2.09 -8.69 -9.10
N TYR A 61 -0.89 -9.25 -9.16
CA TYR A 61 0.28 -8.72 -8.49
C TYR A 61 1.28 -8.23 -9.53
N SER A 62 1.25 -6.93 -9.80
CA SER A 62 2.15 -6.33 -10.77
C SER A 62 3.54 -6.06 -10.18
N SER A 63 4.58 -6.25 -10.98
CA SER A 63 5.94 -5.91 -10.60
C SER A 63 6.08 -4.42 -10.27
N MET A 64 7.09 -4.06 -9.47
CA MET A 64 7.37 -2.65 -9.15
C MET A 64 7.63 -1.82 -10.41
N SER A 65 8.26 -2.41 -11.43
CA SER A 65 8.48 -1.76 -12.73
C SER A 65 7.16 -1.52 -13.47
N THR A 66 6.26 -2.50 -13.51
CA THR A 66 4.93 -2.34 -14.11
C THR A 66 4.12 -1.25 -13.41
N LEU A 67 4.14 -1.22 -12.08
CA LEU A 67 3.48 -0.16 -11.30
C LEU A 67 4.02 1.23 -11.62
N LEU A 68 5.32 1.37 -11.89
CA LEU A 68 5.93 2.63 -12.29
C LEU A 68 5.46 3.10 -13.68
N PHE A 69 5.21 2.19 -14.62
CA PHE A 69 4.79 2.56 -15.97
C PHE A 69 3.28 2.81 -16.07
N TRP A 70 2.45 2.00 -15.42
CA TRP A 70 1.00 2.06 -15.58
C TRP A 70 0.27 2.88 -14.53
N VAL A 71 0.72 2.85 -13.29
CA VAL A 71 0.04 3.49 -12.15
C VAL A 71 1.01 4.30 -11.27
N PHE A 72 1.99 4.95 -11.90
CA PHE A 72 3.08 5.65 -11.20
C PHE A 72 2.59 6.68 -10.17
N ASN A 73 1.52 7.41 -10.46
CA ASN A 73 0.93 8.39 -9.55
C ASN A 73 0.39 7.74 -8.27
N GLN A 74 -0.21 6.56 -8.34
CA GLN A 74 -0.67 5.85 -7.15
C GLN A 74 0.50 5.18 -6.41
N ALA A 75 1.40 4.54 -7.15
CA ALA A 75 2.51 3.78 -6.60
C ALA A 75 3.53 4.69 -5.89
N ILE A 76 4.06 5.71 -6.57
CA ILE A 76 5.09 6.61 -6.02
C ILE A 76 4.57 7.32 -4.77
N TYR A 77 3.32 7.78 -4.79
CA TYR A 77 2.72 8.46 -3.67
C TYR A 77 2.61 7.56 -2.44
N ALA A 78 2.11 6.33 -2.64
CA ALA A 78 1.99 5.35 -1.57
C ALA A 78 3.36 4.97 -0.98
N TRP A 79 4.37 4.76 -1.81
CA TRP A 79 5.73 4.46 -1.35
C TRP A 79 6.35 5.61 -0.57
N LEU A 80 6.16 6.85 -1.00
CA LEU A 80 6.64 8.03 -0.26
C LEU A 80 5.96 8.14 1.10
N ILE A 81 4.65 7.97 1.17
CA ILE A 81 3.91 7.97 2.43
C ILE A 81 4.45 6.88 3.37
N LEU A 82 4.67 5.68 2.86
CA LEU A 82 5.22 4.59 3.64
C LEU A 82 6.63 4.92 4.17
N CYS A 83 7.49 5.49 3.33
CA CYS A 83 8.82 5.94 3.74
C CYS A 83 8.74 7.01 4.84
N ILE A 84 7.84 7.98 4.72
CA ILE A 84 7.64 9.03 5.72
C ILE A 84 7.13 8.43 7.04
N ILE A 85 6.18 7.46 6.99
CA ILE A 85 5.70 6.74 8.17
C ILE A 85 6.86 6.02 8.87
N PHE A 86 7.72 5.33 8.13
CA PHE A 86 8.87 4.63 8.70
C PHE A 86 9.92 5.57 9.29
N ALA A 87 10.03 6.79 8.78
CA ALA A 87 10.91 7.83 9.32
C ALA A 87 10.40 8.44 10.64
N GLN A 88 9.08 8.34 10.93
CA GLN A 88 8.53 8.90 12.16
C GLN A 88 9.06 8.19 13.41
N LYS A 89 9.48 8.97 14.40
CA LYS A 89 9.92 8.45 15.72
C LYS A 89 8.75 8.30 16.70
N ASP A 90 7.69 9.08 16.51
CA ASP A 90 6.50 9.11 17.34
C ASP A 90 5.25 8.67 16.59
N ASN A 91 4.21 8.27 17.33
CA ASN A 91 2.94 7.85 16.75
C ASN A 91 2.00 9.03 16.43
N ARG A 92 2.36 10.25 16.84
CA ARG A 92 1.52 11.42 16.81
C ARG A 92 0.94 11.75 15.43
N HIS A 93 1.74 11.64 14.39
CA HIS A 93 1.35 12.02 13.03
C HIS A 93 1.18 10.84 12.08
N ILE A 94 1.38 9.59 12.55
CA ILE A 94 1.36 8.41 11.68
C ILE A 94 0.01 8.23 11.02
N VAL A 95 -1.08 8.35 11.78
CA VAL A 95 -2.45 8.17 11.26
C VAL A 95 -2.80 9.29 10.28
N PHE A 96 -2.41 10.53 10.58
CA PHE A 96 -2.61 11.65 9.67
C PHE A 96 -1.86 11.44 8.34
N ILE A 97 -0.57 11.09 8.40
CA ILE A 97 0.24 10.83 7.19
C ILE A 97 -0.36 9.67 6.39
N TRP A 98 -0.77 8.59 7.07
CA TRP A 98 -1.40 7.45 6.42
C TRP A 98 -2.71 7.82 5.74
N SER A 99 -3.54 8.68 6.36
CA SER A 99 -4.82 9.12 5.81
C SER A 99 -4.67 9.84 4.46
N LEU A 100 -3.54 10.51 4.22
CA LEU A 100 -3.26 11.17 2.95
C LEU A 100 -3.21 10.19 1.78
N ALA A 101 -2.88 8.91 2.02
CA ALA A 101 -2.90 7.89 0.98
C ALA A 101 -4.30 7.67 0.41
N MET A 102 -5.36 7.88 1.19
CA MET A 102 -6.75 7.71 0.76
C MET A 102 -7.14 8.70 -0.34
N ILE A 103 -6.55 9.89 -0.35
CA ILE A 103 -6.82 10.91 -1.38
C ILE A 103 -6.46 10.41 -2.76
N ASN A 104 -5.38 9.65 -2.86
CA ASN A 104 -4.82 9.25 -4.14
C ASN A 104 -5.23 7.84 -4.58
N ALA A 105 -5.28 6.89 -3.64
CA ALA A 105 -5.63 5.51 -3.95
C ALA A 105 -6.12 4.73 -2.74
N THR A 106 -7.34 4.21 -2.80
CA THR A 106 -7.96 3.42 -1.74
C THR A 106 -7.23 2.09 -1.47
N PHE A 107 -6.83 1.37 -2.53
CA PHE A 107 -6.16 0.08 -2.38
C PHE A 107 -4.79 0.18 -1.68
N PRO A 108 -3.87 1.07 -2.08
CA PRO A 108 -2.64 1.30 -1.33
C PRO A 108 -2.88 1.74 0.12
N PHE A 109 -3.90 2.56 0.38
CA PHE A 109 -4.27 2.95 1.73
C PHE A 109 -4.57 1.73 2.61
N VAL A 110 -5.42 0.80 2.13
CA VAL A 110 -5.73 -0.45 2.83
C VAL A 110 -4.50 -1.35 2.95
N GLY A 111 -3.73 -1.49 1.88
CA GLY A 111 -2.50 -2.30 1.85
C GLY A 111 -1.42 -1.83 2.83
N MET A 112 -1.43 -0.56 3.24
CA MET A 112 -0.48 -0.03 4.22
C MET A 112 -0.83 -0.34 5.68
N ILE A 113 -2.05 -0.82 5.99
CA ILE A 113 -2.51 -1.11 7.36
C ILE A 113 -1.48 -1.93 8.18
N PRO A 114 -0.99 -3.09 7.70
CA PRO A 114 -0.07 -3.90 8.49
C PRO A 114 1.25 -3.18 8.80
N PHE A 115 1.74 -2.37 7.87
CA PHE A 115 2.97 -1.59 8.06
C PHE A 115 2.79 -0.46 9.07
N VAL A 116 1.64 0.22 9.03
CA VAL A 116 1.26 1.27 9.99
C VAL A 116 1.18 0.69 11.39
N ILE A 117 0.46 -0.40 11.58
CA ILE A 117 0.32 -1.10 12.87
C ILE A 117 1.70 -1.54 13.38
N TYR A 118 2.50 -2.18 12.54
CA TYR A 118 3.87 -2.58 12.90
C TYR A 118 4.70 -1.40 13.40
N LYS A 119 4.69 -0.29 12.66
CA LYS A 119 5.45 0.90 13.02
C LYS A 119 4.99 1.52 14.32
N MET A 120 3.68 1.60 14.54
CA MET A 120 3.10 2.14 15.77
C MET A 120 3.48 1.27 17.00
N ILE A 121 3.42 -0.05 16.86
CA ILE A 121 3.85 -0.98 17.91
C ILE A 121 5.35 -0.83 18.19
N LYS A 122 6.17 -0.76 17.13
CA LYS A 122 7.62 -0.57 17.24
C LYS A 122 7.98 0.72 18.00
N ASN A 123 7.38 1.85 17.61
CA ASN A 123 7.59 3.12 18.28
C ASN A 123 7.17 3.05 19.77
N ASN A 124 6.06 2.39 20.06
CA ASN A 124 5.59 2.24 21.45
C ASN A 124 6.52 1.35 22.30
N ARG A 125 7.10 0.30 21.68
CA ARG A 125 8.07 -0.57 22.37
C ARG A 125 9.37 0.14 22.73
N GLN A 126 9.75 1.17 22.00
CA GLN A 126 10.96 1.96 22.26
C GLN A 126 10.79 2.97 23.42
N LYS A 127 9.57 3.21 23.88
CA LYS A 127 9.32 4.09 25.03
C LYS A 127 9.68 3.40 26.33
N PRO A 128 10.31 4.11 27.30
CA PRO A 128 10.59 3.56 28.62
C PRO A 128 9.30 3.29 29.38
N GLY A 129 9.33 2.35 30.35
CA GLY A 129 8.21 2.02 31.21
C GLY A 129 7.67 0.58 31.03
N ALA A 130 6.88 0.12 32.01
CA ALA A 130 6.23 -1.18 31.97
C ALA A 130 5.14 -1.24 30.89
N PHE A 131 4.77 -2.44 30.44
CA PHE A 131 3.77 -2.63 29.39
C PHE A 131 2.43 -1.94 29.69
N LYS A 132 1.98 -2.00 30.96
CA LYS A 132 0.73 -1.35 31.41
C LYS A 132 0.77 0.18 31.27
N GLU A 133 1.94 0.80 31.49
CA GLU A 133 2.11 2.24 31.38
C GLU A 133 2.20 2.72 29.92
N ARG A 134 2.60 1.85 29.00
CA ARG A 134 2.72 2.16 27.58
C ARG A 134 1.38 2.21 26.85
N ILE A 135 0.35 1.52 27.37
CA ILE A 135 -1.00 1.51 26.77
C ILE A 135 -1.62 2.91 26.75
N PRO A 136 -1.75 3.63 27.88
CA PRO A 136 -2.31 4.98 27.86
C PRO A 136 -1.45 5.97 27.06
N LEU A 137 -0.12 5.81 27.08
CA LEU A 137 0.78 6.61 26.25
C LEU A 137 0.61 6.36 24.74
N PHE A 138 0.28 5.13 24.39
CA PHE A 138 -0.06 4.79 22.99
C PHE A 138 -1.32 5.52 22.56
N PHE A 139 -2.41 5.40 23.31
CA PHE A 139 -3.68 6.08 22.98
C PHE A 139 -3.54 7.60 22.98
N LYS A 140 -2.82 8.18 23.93
CA LYS A 140 -2.53 9.62 23.95
C LYS A 140 -1.72 10.06 22.73
N GLY A 141 -0.81 9.22 22.25
CA GLY A 141 -0.03 9.49 21.04
C GLY A 141 -0.82 9.33 19.74
N VAL A 142 -1.90 8.55 19.74
CA VAL A 142 -2.73 8.30 18.55
C VAL A 142 -3.94 9.24 18.53
N CYS A 143 -4.58 9.48 19.67
CA CYS A 143 -5.75 10.38 19.77
C CYS A 143 -5.32 11.85 19.83
N THR A 144 -4.72 12.32 18.75
CA THR A 144 -4.41 13.75 18.55
C THR A 144 -5.49 14.41 17.69
N ILE A 145 -5.61 15.72 17.79
CA ILE A 145 -6.58 16.47 16.99
C ILE A 145 -6.38 16.19 15.50
N GLU A 146 -5.14 16.17 15.06
CA GLU A 146 -4.79 15.90 13.66
C GLU A 146 -5.26 14.51 13.20
N ASN A 147 -5.11 13.50 14.05
CA ASN A 147 -5.54 12.14 13.74
C ASN A 147 -7.06 11.98 13.77
N ILE A 148 -7.76 12.72 14.61
CA ILE A 148 -9.24 12.76 14.65
C ILE A 148 -9.77 13.38 13.34
N PHE A 149 -9.19 14.50 12.91
CA PHE A 149 -9.53 15.11 11.62
C PHE A 149 -9.23 14.17 10.46
N ALA A 150 -8.09 13.48 10.50
CA ALA A 150 -7.73 12.49 9.49
C ALA A 150 -8.74 11.33 9.42
N GLY A 151 -9.15 10.80 10.58
CA GLY A 151 -10.17 9.76 10.66
C GLY A 151 -11.53 10.21 10.12
N GLY A 152 -11.95 11.44 10.45
CA GLY A 152 -13.17 12.04 9.91
C GLY A 152 -13.11 12.21 8.38
N PHE A 153 -11.99 12.70 7.88
CA PHE A 153 -11.75 12.88 6.45
C PHE A 153 -11.80 11.55 5.68
N VAL A 154 -11.08 10.54 6.15
CA VAL A 154 -11.11 9.18 5.58
C VAL A 154 -12.53 8.60 5.64
N GLY A 155 -13.24 8.80 6.76
CA GLY A 155 -14.61 8.36 6.92
C GLY A 155 -15.54 8.97 5.86
N ILE A 156 -15.45 10.28 5.62
CA ILE A 156 -16.25 10.98 4.60
C ILE A 156 -15.93 10.45 3.19
N ILE A 157 -14.66 10.33 2.83
CA ILE A 157 -14.27 9.84 1.50
C ILE A 157 -14.76 8.40 1.31
N SER A 158 -14.56 7.53 2.31
CA SER A 158 -15.02 6.14 2.27
C SER A 158 -16.54 6.05 2.12
N PHE A 159 -17.27 6.90 2.82
CA PHE A 159 -18.73 6.97 2.74
C PHE A 159 -19.20 7.39 1.34
N ILE A 160 -18.61 8.44 0.77
CA ILE A 160 -18.91 8.88 -0.61
C ILE A 160 -18.62 7.78 -1.61
N TYR A 161 -17.47 7.11 -1.48
CA TYR A 161 -17.07 6.01 -2.34
C TYR A 161 -18.06 4.83 -2.26
N LEU A 162 -18.47 4.43 -1.07
CA LEU A 162 -19.43 3.34 -0.86
C LEU A 162 -20.81 3.68 -1.46
N ILE A 163 -21.31 4.89 -1.24
CA ILE A 163 -22.58 5.34 -1.83
C ILE A 163 -22.50 5.35 -3.36
N GLY A 164 -21.40 5.86 -3.92
CA GLY A 164 -21.19 5.87 -5.35
C GLY A 164 -21.22 4.46 -5.96
N ASN A 165 -20.56 3.50 -5.33
CA ASN A 165 -20.56 2.10 -5.80
C ASN A 165 -21.94 1.45 -5.69
N ILE A 166 -22.66 1.65 -4.58
CA ILE A 166 -24.02 1.11 -4.41
C ILE A 166 -24.97 1.69 -5.45
N SER A 167 -24.84 2.98 -5.76
CA SER A 167 -25.65 3.65 -6.77
C SER A 167 -25.34 3.14 -8.19
N ALA A 168 -24.06 2.92 -8.50
CA ALA A 168 -23.64 2.37 -9.79
C ALA A 168 -24.15 0.94 -10.02
N GLN A 169 -24.15 0.09 -9.00
CA GLN A 169 -24.70 -1.26 -9.07
C GLN A 169 -26.22 -1.28 -9.30
N LYS A 170 -26.94 -0.31 -8.74
CA LYS A 170 -28.40 -0.19 -8.94
C LYS A 170 -28.77 0.25 -10.36
N VAL A 171 -27.93 1.08 -11.00
CA VAL A 171 -28.18 1.60 -12.34
C VAL A 171 -27.90 0.56 -13.44
N ASN A 172 -26.96 -0.36 -13.23
CA ASN A 172 -26.57 -1.37 -14.23
C ASN A 172 -26.49 -2.79 -13.63
N PRO A 173 -27.62 -3.41 -13.26
CA PRO A 173 -27.62 -4.79 -12.73
C PRO A 173 -27.18 -5.84 -13.78
N THR A 174 -27.28 -5.52 -15.07
CA THR A 174 -26.89 -6.41 -16.18
C THR A 174 -25.38 -6.45 -16.44
N LEU A 175 -24.64 -5.40 -16.13
CA LEU A 175 -23.18 -5.37 -16.32
C LEU A 175 -22.46 -6.22 -15.27
N SER A 176 -22.99 -6.31 -14.05
CA SER A 176 -22.38 -7.12 -12.99
C SER A 176 -22.46 -8.62 -13.27
N SER A 177 -23.51 -9.11 -13.94
CA SER A 177 -23.66 -10.52 -14.31
C SER A 177 -22.75 -10.94 -15.47
N GLN A 178 -22.35 -10.04 -16.35
CA GLN A 178 -21.45 -10.36 -17.46
C GLN A 178 -19.97 -10.43 -17.05
N VAL A 179 -19.56 -9.67 -16.02
CA VAL A 179 -18.17 -9.69 -15.53
C VAL A 179 -17.83 -11.00 -14.79
N TYR A 180 -18.82 -11.68 -14.25
CA TYR A 180 -18.62 -12.96 -13.53
C TYR A 180 -18.90 -14.21 -14.39
N SER A 181 -19.29 -14.05 -15.67
CA SER A 181 -19.61 -15.16 -16.58
C SER A 181 -18.54 -15.41 -17.66
N THR A 182 -17.46 -14.68 -17.65
CA THR A 182 -16.23 -14.88 -18.46
C THR A 182 -15.06 -15.24 -17.57
#